data_12e4fad506e7e356fd9f09a0b1a62a36
#
_entry.id   12e4fad506e7e356fd9f09a0b1a62a36
#
_cell.length_a   1.000
_cell.length_b   1.000
_cell.length_c   1.000
_cell.angle_alpha   90.00
_cell.angle_beta   90.00
_cell.angle_gamma   90.00
#
_symmetry.space_group_name_H-M   'P 1'
#
loop_
_entity.id
_entity.type
_entity.pdbx_description
1 polymer ?
#
loop_
_entity_poly.entity_id
_entity_poly.type
_entity_poly.pdbx_seq_one_letter_code
_entity_poly.pdbx_strand_id
1 'polypeptide(L)'
;MERLDKILSSQGICTRKEAKKLCSSGSIIVNGCAVKKSDTKIDPEKSEIVINGVRLEYKRYIYIMMNKPSGVLSASNDKHAETVIDLVPDEYKREGLFPAGRLDKDTTGLMIITDDGDTAHRMLSPKNHVYKLYRAELDAPFTDKMKETLESGITLDDGTVYKPARIKSVSSGKTTVEIEICEGKFHQVKKMFAYSGANVTKLKRLAVGGLFLDESLKECDCRLLTDFELGLIFDSNNN
;
A
#
# COMPACT_ATOMS: atom_id res chain seq x y z
N MET A 1 -5.48 10.92 24.51
CA MET A 1 -4.40 10.83 25.54
C MET A 1 -3.74 9.48 25.44
N GLU A 2 -2.47 9.45 25.07
CA GLU A 2 -1.63 8.24 24.94
C GLU A 2 -0.36 8.36 25.79
N ARG A 3 0.25 7.23 26.13
CA ARG A 3 1.54 7.21 26.85
C ARG A 3 2.64 7.74 25.93
N LEU A 4 3.51 8.58 26.48
CA LEU A 4 4.62 9.19 25.73
C LEU A 4 5.56 8.13 25.11
N ASP A 5 5.88 7.06 25.86
CA ASP A 5 6.71 5.95 25.33
C ASP A 5 6.05 5.23 24.14
N LYS A 6 4.72 5.10 24.15
CA LYS A 6 3.98 4.52 23.02
C LYS A 6 3.99 5.47 21.82
N ILE A 7 3.79 6.77 22.05
CA ILE A 7 3.85 7.78 20.98
C ILE A 7 5.22 7.74 20.30
N LEU A 8 6.32 7.78 21.06
CA LEU A 8 7.66 7.79 20.50
C LEU A 8 7.99 6.51 19.72
N SER A 9 7.58 5.34 20.25
CA SER A 9 7.80 4.08 19.54
C SER A 9 6.94 3.95 18.28
N SER A 10 5.68 4.41 18.31
CA SER A 10 4.82 4.39 17.12
C SER A 10 5.27 5.36 16.04
N GLN A 11 6.02 6.40 16.38
CA GLN A 11 6.61 7.33 15.40
C GLN A 11 7.99 6.86 14.90
N GLY A 12 8.46 5.67 15.30
CA GLY A 12 9.78 5.15 14.89
C GLY A 12 10.97 5.88 15.52
N ILE A 13 10.76 6.77 16.49
CA ILE A 13 11.82 7.60 17.08
C ILE A 13 12.76 6.77 17.95
N CYS A 14 12.20 5.90 18.79
CA CYS A 14 12.96 5.03 19.68
C CYS A 14 12.09 3.90 20.25
N THR A 15 12.72 2.87 20.79
CA THR A 15 12.01 1.83 21.54
C THR A 15 11.46 2.39 22.86
N ARG A 16 10.44 1.75 23.44
CA ARG A 16 9.90 2.14 24.76
C ARG A 16 10.97 2.14 25.86
N LYS A 17 11.97 1.28 25.79
CA LYS A 17 13.10 1.23 26.72
C LYS A 17 13.99 2.48 26.59
N GLU A 18 14.26 2.89 25.37
CA GLU A 18 15.03 4.11 25.07
C GLU A 18 14.24 5.37 25.44
N ALA A 19 12.92 5.42 25.18
CA ALA A 19 12.04 6.50 25.63
C ALA A 19 12.15 6.73 27.14
N LYS A 20 12.24 5.66 27.95
CA LYS A 20 12.45 5.77 29.39
C LYS A 20 13.78 6.45 29.73
N LYS A 21 14.85 6.12 28.99
CA LYS A 21 16.17 6.77 29.20
C LYS A 21 16.13 8.25 28.81
N LEU A 22 15.52 8.57 27.65
CA LEU A 22 15.37 9.96 27.17
C LEU A 22 14.56 10.82 28.13
N CYS A 23 13.49 10.28 28.72
CA CYS A 23 12.74 10.98 29.76
C CYS A 23 13.63 11.21 31.01
N SER A 24 14.33 10.19 31.48
CA SER A 24 15.17 10.30 32.70
C SER A 24 16.28 11.33 32.55
N SER A 25 16.88 11.44 31.34
CA SER A 25 17.93 12.44 31.05
C SER A 25 17.37 13.86 30.87
N GLY A 26 16.02 14.03 30.74
CA GLY A 26 15.40 15.33 30.48
C GLY A 26 15.47 15.75 29.01
N SER A 27 15.77 14.83 28.13
CA SER A 27 15.88 15.07 26.68
C SER A 27 14.52 15.26 25.97
N ILE A 28 13.42 14.99 26.68
CA ILE A 28 12.06 15.14 26.12
C ILE A 28 11.33 16.29 26.83
N ILE A 29 10.87 17.24 26.02
CA ILE A 29 10.10 18.41 26.45
C ILE A 29 8.71 18.29 25.84
N VAL A 30 7.67 18.47 26.66
CA VAL A 30 6.28 18.55 26.20
C VAL A 30 5.68 19.85 26.66
N ASN A 31 5.19 20.66 25.71
CA ASN A 31 4.63 22.00 25.99
C ASN A 31 5.55 22.88 26.85
N GLY A 32 6.84 22.89 26.53
CA GLY A 32 7.87 23.66 27.22
C GLY A 32 8.37 23.05 28.55
N CYS A 33 7.81 21.93 29.03
CA CYS A 33 8.20 21.29 30.28
C CYS A 33 8.90 19.95 30.07
N ALA A 34 10.03 19.71 30.77
CA ALA A 34 10.73 18.44 30.73
C ALA A 34 9.90 17.31 31.36
N VAL A 35 9.68 16.23 30.62
CA VAL A 35 8.92 15.06 31.09
C VAL A 35 9.89 13.99 31.58
N LYS A 36 9.82 13.64 32.89
CA LYS A 36 10.70 12.66 33.53
C LYS A 36 10.20 11.22 33.48
N LYS A 37 8.89 11.01 33.24
CA LYS A 37 8.25 9.68 33.21
C LYS A 37 7.77 9.34 31.82
N SER A 38 8.21 8.24 31.25
CA SER A 38 7.85 7.81 29.89
C SER A 38 6.40 7.32 29.76
N ASP A 39 5.74 7.01 30.89
CA ASP A 39 4.34 6.62 30.94
C ASP A 39 3.36 7.79 31.11
N THR A 40 3.88 9.03 31.11
CA THR A 40 3.06 10.24 31.11
C THR A 40 2.09 10.21 29.93
N LYS A 41 0.81 10.45 30.21
CA LYS A 41 -0.25 10.52 29.18
C LYS A 41 -0.34 11.92 28.64
N ILE A 42 -0.19 12.06 27.34
CA ILE A 42 -0.31 13.32 26.60
C ILE A 42 -1.27 13.15 25.40
N ASP A 43 -1.74 14.26 24.89
CA ASP A 43 -2.49 14.30 23.63
C ASP A 43 -1.49 14.65 22.51
N PRO A 44 -1.09 13.70 21.66
CA PRO A 44 -0.03 13.96 20.69
C PRO A 44 -0.45 14.91 19.56
N GLU A 45 -1.75 15.06 19.31
CA GLU A 45 -2.27 15.99 18.29
C GLU A 45 -2.29 17.45 18.76
N LYS A 46 -2.32 17.67 20.09
CA LYS A 46 -2.42 19.00 20.70
C LYS A 46 -1.15 19.42 21.41
N SER A 47 -0.23 18.50 21.66
CA SER A 47 0.99 18.77 22.43
C SER A 47 2.18 18.99 21.52
N GLU A 48 2.96 20.02 21.81
CA GLU A 48 4.28 20.16 21.20
C GLU A 48 5.25 19.21 21.92
N ILE A 49 5.84 18.30 21.16
CA ILE A 49 6.84 17.34 21.68
C ILE A 49 8.18 17.68 21.03
N VAL A 50 9.19 17.94 21.87
CA VAL A 50 10.56 18.19 21.44
C VAL A 50 11.48 17.13 22.02
N ILE A 51 12.33 16.52 21.18
CA ILE A 51 13.24 15.43 21.53
C ILE A 51 14.65 15.85 21.14
N ASN A 52 15.55 15.94 22.10
CA ASN A 52 16.93 16.42 21.87
C ASN A 52 16.97 17.76 21.09
N GLY A 53 16.03 18.66 21.36
CA GLY A 53 15.94 19.96 20.68
C GLY A 53 15.23 19.94 19.32
N VAL A 54 14.83 18.78 18.80
CA VAL A 54 14.10 18.64 17.53
C VAL A 54 12.62 18.43 17.81
N ARG A 55 11.75 19.22 17.16
CA ARG A 55 10.30 19.09 17.26
C ARG A 55 9.83 17.83 16.53
N LEU A 56 9.01 17.03 17.21
CA LEU A 56 8.34 15.86 16.62
C LEU A 56 7.15 16.32 15.77
N GLU A 57 7.18 16.00 14.47
CA GLU A 57 6.00 16.05 13.62
C GLU A 57 5.18 14.77 13.83
N TYR A 58 4.21 14.83 14.74
CA TYR A 58 3.35 13.69 15.02
C TYR A 58 2.42 13.41 13.82
N LYS A 59 2.46 12.17 13.34
CA LYS A 59 1.53 11.65 12.33
C LYS A 59 0.80 10.45 12.90
N ARG A 60 -0.52 10.56 13.07
CA ARG A 60 -1.34 9.47 13.59
C ARG A 60 -1.13 8.20 12.77
N TYR A 61 -1.20 8.32 11.46
CA TYR A 61 -0.93 7.27 10.49
C TYR A 61 0.02 7.78 9.41
N ILE A 62 0.70 6.84 8.74
CA ILE A 62 1.45 7.15 7.53
C ILE A 62 0.99 6.27 6.37
N TYR A 63 1.17 6.79 5.18
CA TYR A 63 0.83 6.10 3.95
C TYR A 63 2.03 6.22 3.02
N ILE A 64 2.57 5.08 2.63
CA ILE A 64 3.77 4.98 1.80
C ILE A 64 3.36 4.43 0.45
N MET A 65 3.73 5.12 -0.63
CA MET A 65 3.73 4.58 -1.97
C MET A 65 5.05 3.87 -2.21
N MET A 66 5.01 2.62 -2.64
CA MET A 66 6.17 1.85 -3.07
C MET A 66 5.96 1.37 -4.50
N ASN A 67 7.00 1.47 -5.33
CA ASN A 67 7.07 0.72 -6.57
C ASN A 67 7.62 -0.68 -6.28
N LYS A 68 6.71 -1.62 -5.93
CA LYS A 68 7.08 -2.97 -5.53
C LYS A 68 7.86 -3.69 -6.64
N PRO A 69 9.06 -4.21 -6.36
CA PRO A 69 9.81 -5.05 -7.29
C PRO A 69 9.21 -6.46 -7.40
N SER A 70 9.64 -7.20 -8.43
CA SER A 70 9.40 -8.64 -8.51
C SER A 70 10.22 -9.39 -7.45
N GLY A 71 9.74 -10.56 -7.03
CA GLY A 71 10.47 -11.45 -6.12
C GLY A 71 10.20 -11.23 -4.64
N VAL A 72 9.52 -10.14 -4.24
CA VAL A 72 9.26 -9.74 -2.86
C VAL A 72 7.82 -10.03 -2.43
N LEU A 73 7.61 -10.46 -1.20
CA LEU A 73 6.30 -10.79 -0.65
C LEU A 73 5.54 -9.55 -0.19
N SER A 74 4.23 -9.52 -0.47
CA SER A 74 3.29 -8.54 0.11
C SER A 74 2.83 -9.02 1.49
N ALA A 75 3.72 -8.95 2.48
CA ALA A 75 3.49 -9.36 3.86
C ALA A 75 4.17 -8.39 4.83
N SER A 76 3.73 -8.38 6.10
CA SER A 76 4.36 -7.56 7.14
C SER A 76 5.68 -8.17 7.63
N ASN A 77 5.80 -9.49 7.60
CA ASN A 77 7.02 -10.23 7.90
C ASN A 77 6.94 -11.63 7.28
N ASP A 78 8.09 -12.22 7.05
CA ASP A 78 8.23 -13.63 6.66
C ASP A 78 9.56 -14.16 7.19
N LYS A 79 9.63 -15.49 7.45
CA LYS A 79 10.85 -16.11 8.01
C LYS A 79 11.90 -16.46 6.97
N HIS A 80 11.51 -16.56 5.72
CA HIS A 80 12.33 -17.15 4.64
C HIS A 80 12.46 -16.27 3.40
N ALA A 81 11.63 -15.27 3.27
CA ALA A 81 11.59 -14.42 2.09
C ALA A 81 11.47 -12.94 2.47
N GLU A 82 12.11 -12.10 1.69
CA GLU A 82 12.03 -10.65 1.81
C GLU A 82 10.61 -10.15 1.55
N THR A 83 10.18 -9.20 2.38
CA THR A 83 8.84 -8.61 2.32
C THR A 83 8.90 -7.14 1.90
N VAL A 84 7.77 -6.59 1.48
CA VAL A 84 7.66 -5.15 1.16
C VAL A 84 7.98 -4.25 2.37
N ILE A 85 7.85 -4.74 3.61
CA ILE A 85 8.18 -3.97 4.81
C ILE A 85 9.69 -3.91 5.04
N ASP A 86 10.42 -4.97 4.67
CA ASP A 86 11.88 -4.98 4.76
C ASP A 86 12.52 -3.92 3.86
N LEU A 87 11.88 -3.61 2.71
CA LEU A 87 12.31 -2.60 1.75
C LEU A 87 11.94 -1.15 2.12
N VAL A 88 11.11 -0.94 3.14
CA VAL A 88 10.77 0.41 3.58
C VAL A 88 12.02 1.10 4.14
N PRO A 89 12.37 2.32 3.68
CA PRO A 89 13.49 3.10 4.23
C PRO A 89 13.34 3.34 5.74
N ASP A 90 14.46 3.33 6.46
CA ASP A 90 14.46 3.46 7.93
C ASP A 90 13.76 4.73 8.42
N GLU A 91 13.82 5.80 7.64
CA GLU A 91 13.14 7.07 7.94
C GLU A 91 11.59 6.98 7.97
N TYR A 92 11.03 5.96 7.30
CA TYR A 92 9.57 5.69 7.29
C TYR A 92 9.21 4.48 8.14
N LYS A 93 10.20 3.73 8.66
CA LYS A 93 9.92 2.55 9.50
C LYS A 93 9.30 2.94 10.83
N ARG A 94 8.19 2.30 11.15
CA ARG A 94 7.54 2.41 12.45
C ARG A 94 6.74 1.16 12.77
N GLU A 95 6.37 1.00 14.04
CA GLU A 95 5.60 -0.15 14.50
C GLU A 95 4.24 -0.22 13.81
N GLY A 96 3.83 -1.43 13.40
CA GLY A 96 2.50 -1.67 12.88
C GLY A 96 2.32 -1.47 11.37
N LEU A 97 3.38 -1.19 10.61
CA LEU A 97 3.29 -1.12 9.14
C LEU A 97 2.91 -2.45 8.51
N PHE A 98 2.01 -2.40 7.54
CA PHE A 98 1.59 -3.54 6.72
C PHE A 98 1.22 -3.10 5.30
N PRO A 99 1.30 -3.99 4.31
CA PRO A 99 0.83 -3.69 2.96
C PRO A 99 -0.70 -3.64 2.91
N ALA A 100 -1.25 -2.52 2.43
CA ALA A 100 -2.68 -2.35 2.21
C ALA A 100 -3.11 -3.07 0.93
N GLY A 101 -3.33 -4.37 1.06
CA GLY A 101 -3.60 -5.31 -0.02
C GLY A 101 -2.35 -6.10 -0.43
N ARG A 102 -2.56 -7.02 -1.35
CA ARG A 102 -1.50 -7.95 -1.78
C ARG A 102 -1.32 -7.87 -3.29
N LEU A 103 -0.08 -7.93 -3.71
CA LEU A 103 0.35 -8.29 -5.06
C LEU A 103 1.05 -9.64 -4.98
N ASP A 104 0.96 -10.43 -6.04
CA ASP A 104 1.69 -11.67 -6.13
C ASP A 104 3.20 -11.40 -6.06
N LYS A 105 3.99 -12.43 -5.73
CA LYS A 105 5.44 -12.30 -5.58
C LYS A 105 6.11 -11.72 -6.83
N ASP A 106 5.67 -12.13 -8.01
CA ASP A 106 6.18 -11.71 -9.31
C ASP A 106 5.46 -10.49 -9.92
N THR A 107 4.38 -10.01 -9.30
CA THR A 107 3.66 -8.80 -9.71
C THR A 107 4.36 -7.57 -9.16
N THR A 108 4.56 -6.56 -10.01
CA THR A 108 5.26 -5.32 -9.68
C THR A 108 4.31 -4.12 -9.55
N GLY A 109 4.85 -2.95 -9.23
CA GLY A 109 4.15 -1.67 -9.31
C GLY A 109 3.58 -1.16 -8.00
N LEU A 110 2.52 -0.37 -8.07
CA LEU A 110 1.97 0.38 -6.94
C LEU A 110 1.59 -0.52 -5.77
N MET A 111 2.31 -0.40 -4.67
CA MET A 111 1.98 -0.94 -3.36
C MET A 111 1.79 0.21 -2.38
N ILE A 112 0.71 0.16 -1.62
CA ILE A 112 0.46 1.10 -0.52
C ILE A 112 0.78 0.36 0.77
N ILE A 113 1.61 0.97 1.62
CA ILE A 113 1.99 0.46 2.94
C ILE A 113 1.52 1.49 3.97
N THR A 114 0.91 1.04 5.05
CA THR A 114 0.35 1.92 6.08
C THR A 114 0.26 1.19 7.42
N ASP A 115 0.03 1.93 8.49
CA ASP A 115 -0.37 1.44 9.82
C ASP A 115 -1.85 1.76 10.14
N ASP A 116 -2.62 2.25 9.15
CA ASP A 116 -4.05 2.53 9.26
C ASP A 116 -4.89 1.36 8.73
N GLY A 117 -5.39 0.53 9.66
CA GLY A 117 -6.23 -0.62 9.32
C GLY A 117 -7.60 -0.22 8.75
N ASP A 118 -8.17 0.88 9.21
CA ASP A 118 -9.50 1.32 8.77
C ASP A 118 -9.48 1.79 7.33
N THR A 119 -8.51 2.64 6.96
CA THR A 119 -8.33 3.10 5.59
C THR A 119 -7.97 1.94 4.65
N ALA A 120 -7.07 1.04 5.06
CA ALA A 120 -6.75 -0.15 4.28
C ALA A 120 -7.98 -1.04 4.05
N HIS A 121 -8.80 -1.28 5.09
CA HIS A 121 -10.05 -2.03 4.96
C HIS A 121 -11.02 -1.37 3.98
N ARG A 122 -11.19 -0.04 4.07
CA ARG A 122 -12.03 0.72 3.13
C ARG A 122 -11.55 0.57 1.69
N MET A 123 -10.25 0.66 1.44
CA MET A 123 -9.64 0.54 0.11
C MET A 123 -9.80 -0.87 -0.48
N LEU A 124 -9.75 -1.90 0.36
CA LEU A 124 -9.79 -3.30 -0.07
C LEU A 124 -11.20 -3.87 -0.17
N SER A 125 -12.16 -3.27 0.53
CA SER A 125 -13.55 -3.75 0.57
C SER A 125 -14.19 -3.70 -0.81
N PRO A 126 -14.73 -4.85 -1.31
CA PRO A 126 -15.43 -4.89 -2.59
C PRO A 126 -16.69 -3.99 -2.66
N LYS A 127 -17.21 -3.57 -1.49
CA LYS A 127 -18.37 -2.68 -1.39
C LYS A 127 -18.05 -1.24 -1.82
N ASN A 128 -16.79 -0.84 -1.71
CA ASN A 128 -16.38 0.54 -2.01
C ASN A 128 -15.95 0.73 -3.47
N HIS A 129 -15.98 -0.35 -4.27
CA HIS A 129 -15.69 -0.31 -5.71
C HIS A 129 -14.39 0.43 -6.09
N VAL A 130 -13.35 0.36 -5.23
CA VAL A 130 -12.04 0.93 -5.54
C VAL A 130 -11.38 0.07 -6.62
N TYR A 131 -11.34 0.59 -7.85
CA TYR A 131 -10.74 -0.10 -8.99
C TYR A 131 -9.21 -0.14 -8.88
N LYS A 132 -8.60 -1.18 -9.43
CA LYS A 132 -7.16 -1.35 -9.55
C LYS A 132 -6.82 -1.51 -11.01
N LEU A 133 -5.98 -0.63 -11.53
CA LEU A 133 -5.52 -0.67 -12.91
C LEU A 133 -4.21 -1.47 -12.99
N TYR A 134 -4.19 -2.43 -13.89
CA TYR A 134 -3.02 -3.27 -14.16
C TYR A 134 -2.62 -3.17 -15.62
N ARG A 135 -1.31 -3.19 -15.88
CA ARG A 135 -0.73 -3.45 -17.19
C ARG A 135 -0.28 -4.90 -17.21
N ALA A 136 -0.84 -5.67 -18.15
CA ALA A 136 -0.52 -7.08 -18.38
C ALA A 136 0.20 -7.22 -19.71
N GLU A 137 1.38 -7.89 -19.74
CA GLU A 137 2.02 -8.37 -20.95
C GLU A 137 1.57 -9.82 -21.16
N LEU A 138 1.17 -10.16 -22.39
CA LEU A 138 0.60 -11.45 -22.76
C LEU A 138 1.55 -12.23 -23.66
N ASP A 139 1.48 -13.56 -23.61
CA ASP A 139 2.20 -14.48 -24.50
C ASP A 139 1.54 -14.63 -25.90
N ALA A 140 0.33 -14.11 -26.06
CA ALA A 140 -0.44 -14.14 -27.31
C ALA A 140 -1.14 -12.80 -27.55
N PRO A 141 -1.49 -12.45 -28.82
CA PRO A 141 -2.21 -11.24 -29.15
C PRO A 141 -3.61 -11.19 -28.50
N PHE A 142 -3.96 -10.07 -27.91
CA PHE A 142 -5.27 -9.81 -27.36
C PHE A 142 -6.34 -9.70 -28.46
N THR A 143 -7.48 -10.35 -28.29
CA THR A 143 -8.55 -10.44 -29.27
C THR A 143 -9.85 -9.82 -28.76
N ASP A 144 -10.77 -9.48 -29.68
CA ASP A 144 -12.10 -8.96 -29.31
C ASP A 144 -12.90 -9.99 -28.49
N LYS A 145 -12.73 -11.30 -28.78
CA LYS A 145 -13.34 -12.38 -27.99
C LYS A 145 -12.85 -12.38 -26.55
N MET A 146 -11.54 -12.15 -26.32
CA MET A 146 -11.00 -12.01 -24.97
C MET A 146 -11.61 -10.80 -24.26
N LYS A 147 -11.75 -9.66 -24.96
CA LYS A 147 -12.40 -8.46 -24.42
C LYS A 147 -13.81 -8.75 -23.95
N GLU A 148 -14.64 -9.32 -24.80
CA GLU A 148 -16.01 -9.70 -24.47
C GLU A 148 -16.08 -10.62 -23.24
N THR A 149 -15.21 -11.64 -23.18
CA THR A 149 -15.12 -12.57 -22.06
C THR A 149 -14.77 -11.87 -20.76
N LEU A 150 -13.76 -10.99 -20.76
CA LEU A 150 -13.29 -10.28 -19.58
C LEU A 150 -14.31 -9.25 -19.08
N GLU A 151 -14.98 -8.55 -20.01
CA GLU A 151 -15.97 -7.51 -19.68
C GLU A 151 -17.35 -8.07 -19.30
N SER A 152 -17.66 -9.34 -19.63
CA SER A 152 -18.88 -10.02 -19.15
C SER A 152 -18.74 -10.63 -17.76
N GLY A 153 -17.51 -10.77 -17.24
CA GLY A 153 -17.22 -11.53 -16.05
C GLY A 153 -17.04 -13.01 -16.36
N ILE A 154 -16.41 -13.73 -15.43
CA ILE A 154 -15.98 -15.12 -15.65
C ILE A 154 -16.40 -15.99 -14.47
N THR A 155 -16.93 -17.18 -14.77
CA THR A 155 -17.09 -18.25 -13.79
C THR A 155 -16.13 -19.38 -14.16
N LEU A 156 -15.19 -19.69 -13.27
CA LEU A 156 -14.25 -20.80 -13.46
C LEU A 156 -14.92 -22.15 -13.12
N ASP A 157 -14.31 -23.25 -13.56
CA ASP A 157 -14.80 -24.61 -13.33
C ASP A 157 -14.87 -25.00 -11.85
N ASP A 158 -14.04 -24.38 -11.01
CA ASP A 158 -14.05 -24.52 -9.55
C ASP A 158 -15.16 -23.71 -8.85
N GLY A 159 -16.04 -23.06 -9.60
CA GLY A 159 -17.11 -22.19 -9.10
C GLY A 159 -16.67 -20.78 -8.70
N THR A 160 -15.39 -20.42 -8.87
CA THR A 160 -14.92 -19.05 -8.61
C THR A 160 -15.51 -18.08 -9.65
N VAL A 161 -16.25 -17.07 -9.16
CA VAL A 161 -16.85 -16.02 -10.02
C VAL A 161 -15.99 -14.76 -9.96
N TYR A 162 -15.54 -14.27 -11.11
CA TYR A 162 -14.90 -12.95 -11.24
C TYR A 162 -15.89 -11.93 -11.81
N LYS A 163 -15.95 -10.76 -11.18
CA LYS A 163 -16.75 -9.63 -11.68
C LYS A 163 -16.22 -9.15 -13.03
N PRO A 164 -17.08 -8.49 -13.85
CA PRO A 164 -16.66 -7.82 -15.06
C PRO A 164 -15.42 -6.95 -14.84
N ALA A 165 -14.45 -7.08 -15.73
CA ALA A 165 -13.30 -6.19 -15.81
C ALA A 165 -13.57 -5.08 -16.84
N ARG A 166 -12.73 -4.04 -16.87
CA ARG A 166 -12.75 -3.00 -17.89
C ARG A 166 -11.44 -2.97 -18.64
N ILE A 167 -11.48 -3.06 -19.96
CA ILE A 167 -10.29 -2.89 -20.79
C ILE A 167 -10.11 -1.40 -21.10
N LYS A 168 -9.01 -0.83 -20.64
CA LYS A 168 -8.71 0.62 -20.77
C LYS A 168 -7.89 0.92 -22.03
N SER A 169 -6.89 0.11 -22.31
CA SER A 169 -6.04 0.26 -23.49
C SER A 169 -5.48 -1.07 -23.94
N VAL A 170 -5.14 -1.14 -25.24
CA VAL A 170 -4.43 -2.26 -25.86
C VAL A 170 -3.34 -1.68 -26.76
N SER A 171 -2.10 -2.17 -26.61
CA SER A 171 -0.98 -1.73 -27.45
C SER A 171 -1.19 -2.08 -28.93
N SER A 172 -0.50 -1.37 -29.83
CA SER A 172 -0.55 -1.63 -31.26
C SER A 172 -0.15 -3.07 -31.63
N GLY A 173 0.78 -3.68 -30.90
CA GLY A 173 1.19 -5.09 -31.02
C GLY A 173 0.21 -6.08 -30.39
N LYS A 174 -0.85 -5.60 -29.74
CA LYS A 174 -1.89 -6.39 -29.04
C LYS A 174 -1.37 -7.36 -27.97
N THR A 175 -0.16 -7.20 -27.48
CA THR A 175 0.43 -8.05 -26.44
C THR A 175 0.52 -7.35 -25.08
N THR A 176 0.23 -6.05 -25.00
CA THR A 176 0.13 -5.30 -23.75
C THR A 176 -1.27 -4.74 -23.58
N VAL A 177 -1.90 -5.05 -22.45
CA VAL A 177 -3.28 -4.67 -22.14
C VAL A 177 -3.35 -3.99 -20.80
N GLU A 178 -4.05 -2.86 -20.72
CA GLU A 178 -4.42 -2.24 -19.44
C GLU A 178 -5.85 -2.64 -19.07
N ILE A 179 -5.97 -3.25 -17.89
CA ILE A 179 -7.20 -3.83 -17.37
C ILE A 179 -7.49 -3.32 -15.97
N GLU A 180 -8.73 -2.90 -15.73
CA GLU A 180 -9.24 -2.54 -14.41
C GLU A 180 -10.11 -3.64 -13.83
N ILE A 181 -9.90 -3.92 -12.54
CA ILE A 181 -10.75 -4.81 -11.73
C ILE A 181 -11.15 -4.12 -10.43
N CYS A 182 -12.37 -4.37 -9.92
CA CYS A 182 -12.88 -3.78 -8.67
C CYS A 182 -12.74 -4.70 -7.45
N GLU A 183 -12.18 -5.87 -7.63
CA GLU A 183 -11.91 -6.86 -6.57
C GLU A 183 -10.43 -7.29 -6.57
N GLY A 184 -10.05 -8.26 -5.77
CA GLY A 184 -8.64 -8.69 -5.70
C GLY A 184 -8.55 -10.13 -5.22
N LYS A 185 -9.15 -11.07 -5.98
CA LYS A 185 -9.06 -12.50 -5.69
C LYS A 185 -7.69 -13.05 -6.06
N PHE A 186 -7.35 -14.19 -5.51
CA PHE A 186 -6.06 -14.85 -5.71
C PHE A 186 -5.74 -15.08 -7.20
N HIS A 187 -4.65 -14.44 -7.66
CA HIS A 187 -4.16 -14.47 -9.05
C HIS A 187 -5.22 -14.06 -10.08
N GLN A 188 -6.16 -13.16 -9.72
CA GLN A 188 -7.36 -12.90 -10.52
C GLN A 188 -7.04 -12.52 -11.96
N VAL A 189 -6.24 -11.48 -12.19
CA VAL A 189 -5.92 -11.01 -13.56
C VAL A 189 -5.29 -12.13 -14.40
N LYS A 190 -4.34 -12.87 -13.82
CA LYS A 190 -3.69 -13.99 -14.49
C LYS A 190 -4.67 -15.09 -14.87
N LYS A 191 -5.55 -15.47 -13.95
CA LYS A 191 -6.57 -16.50 -14.20
C LYS A 191 -7.63 -16.05 -15.19
N MET A 192 -8.02 -14.77 -15.18
CA MET A 192 -8.97 -14.23 -16.15
C MET A 192 -8.40 -14.27 -17.57
N PHE A 193 -7.15 -13.87 -17.77
CA PHE A 193 -6.49 -13.98 -19.08
C PHE A 193 -6.29 -15.43 -19.50
N ALA A 194 -5.84 -16.31 -18.62
CA ALA A 194 -5.67 -17.74 -18.92
C ALA A 194 -6.98 -18.39 -19.38
N TYR A 195 -8.08 -18.10 -18.70
CA TYR A 195 -9.42 -18.55 -19.10
C TYR A 195 -9.82 -18.02 -20.49
N SER A 196 -9.40 -16.81 -20.82
CA SER A 196 -9.68 -16.18 -22.13
C SER A 196 -8.75 -16.64 -23.25
N GLY A 197 -7.71 -17.43 -22.97
CA GLY A 197 -6.82 -18.04 -23.96
C GLY A 197 -5.45 -17.39 -24.14
N ALA A 198 -4.97 -16.56 -23.19
CA ALA A 198 -3.61 -16.03 -23.15
C ALA A 198 -3.05 -16.07 -21.72
N ASN A 199 -1.73 -16.24 -21.58
CA ASN A 199 -1.09 -16.16 -20.28
C ASN A 199 -0.44 -14.80 -20.06
N VAL A 200 -0.52 -14.31 -18.83
CA VAL A 200 0.17 -13.09 -18.41
C VAL A 200 1.64 -13.43 -18.11
N THR A 201 2.55 -12.85 -18.86
CA THR A 201 4.00 -13.01 -18.69
C THR A 201 4.58 -11.99 -17.72
N LYS A 202 4.04 -10.75 -17.70
CA LYS A 202 4.36 -9.72 -16.70
C LYS A 202 3.09 -8.99 -16.28
N LEU A 203 3.02 -8.63 -15.00
CA LEU A 203 1.91 -7.91 -14.44
C LEU A 203 2.42 -6.76 -13.56
N LYS A 204 1.94 -5.55 -13.84
CA LYS A 204 2.28 -4.36 -13.07
C LYS A 204 1.01 -3.62 -12.68
N ARG A 205 0.83 -3.33 -11.39
CA ARG A 205 -0.26 -2.45 -10.93
C ARG A 205 0.13 -1.00 -11.11
N LEU A 206 -0.64 -0.27 -11.88
CA LEU A 206 -0.40 1.14 -12.21
C LEU A 206 -1.15 2.08 -11.28
N ALA A 207 -2.38 1.71 -10.84
CA ALA A 207 -3.20 2.59 -10.03
C ALA A 207 -4.10 1.83 -9.05
N VAL A 208 -4.54 2.53 -8.00
CA VAL A 208 -5.59 2.14 -7.05
C VAL A 208 -6.54 3.32 -6.88
N GLY A 209 -7.80 3.19 -7.31
CA GLY A 209 -8.69 4.34 -7.47
C GLY A 209 -8.10 5.34 -8.45
N GLY A 210 -8.14 6.61 -8.10
CA GLY A 210 -7.47 7.69 -8.85
C GLY A 210 -6.00 7.90 -8.52
N LEU A 211 -5.43 7.12 -7.61
CA LEU A 211 -4.00 7.21 -7.26
C LEU A 211 -3.16 6.38 -8.23
N PHE A 212 -2.37 7.04 -9.05
CA PHE A 212 -1.39 6.39 -9.94
C PHE A 212 -0.03 6.25 -9.27
N LEU A 213 0.71 5.20 -9.68
CA LEU A 213 2.11 5.04 -9.34
C LEU A 213 2.90 6.24 -9.88
N ASP A 214 3.69 6.85 -9.03
CA ASP A 214 4.61 7.92 -9.41
C ASP A 214 5.69 7.37 -10.36
N GLU A 215 5.73 7.88 -11.58
CA GLU A 215 6.66 7.42 -12.62
C GLU A 215 8.12 7.71 -12.29
N SER A 216 8.40 8.64 -11.38
CA SER A 216 9.75 8.94 -10.92
C SER A 216 10.31 7.87 -9.97
N LEU A 217 9.46 7.05 -9.34
CA LEU A 217 9.87 5.98 -8.44
C LEU A 217 10.41 4.79 -9.23
N LYS A 218 11.68 4.49 -9.06
CA LYS A 218 12.28 3.23 -9.54
C LYS A 218 11.73 2.05 -8.73
N GLU A 219 11.94 0.84 -9.22
CA GLU A 219 11.63 -0.35 -8.43
C GLU A 219 12.37 -0.31 -7.09
N CYS A 220 11.70 -0.72 -6.02
CA CYS A 220 12.07 -0.62 -4.61
C CYS A 220 11.95 0.77 -3.98
N ASP A 221 11.84 1.85 -4.77
CA ASP A 221 11.73 3.19 -4.19
C ASP A 221 10.39 3.38 -3.48
N CYS A 222 10.46 4.21 -2.43
CA CYS A 222 9.32 4.57 -1.59
C CYS A 222 9.26 6.07 -1.37
N ARG A 223 8.04 6.59 -1.20
CA ARG A 223 7.78 7.94 -0.66
C ARG A 223 6.47 7.98 0.13
N LEU A 224 6.35 8.98 0.97
CA LEU A 224 5.07 9.23 1.63
C LEU A 224 4.04 9.75 0.62
N LEU A 225 2.77 9.37 0.83
CA LEU A 225 1.63 9.99 0.18
C LEU A 225 1.30 11.32 0.87
N THR A 226 0.86 12.29 0.07
CA THR A 226 0.19 13.49 0.56
C THR A 226 -1.28 13.18 0.89
N ASP A 227 -1.92 14.03 1.69
CA ASP A 227 -3.36 13.91 2.01
C ASP A 227 -4.23 13.99 0.75
N PHE A 228 -3.82 14.80 -0.22
CA PHE A 228 -4.49 14.88 -1.52
C PHE A 228 -4.44 13.54 -2.26
N GLU A 229 -3.27 12.92 -2.37
CA GLU A 229 -3.10 11.62 -3.03
C GLU A 229 -3.87 10.52 -2.32
N LEU A 230 -3.92 10.55 -0.99
CA LEU A 230 -4.73 9.60 -0.21
C LEU A 230 -6.22 9.75 -0.56
N GLY A 231 -6.69 10.97 -0.76
CA GLY A 231 -8.05 11.26 -1.21
C GLY A 231 -8.38 10.64 -2.57
N LEU A 232 -7.44 10.68 -3.53
CA LEU A 232 -7.61 10.14 -4.88
C LEU A 232 -7.98 8.64 -4.91
N ILE A 233 -7.56 7.87 -3.88
CA ILE A 233 -7.89 6.43 -3.79
C ILE A 233 -9.41 6.21 -3.78
N PHE A 234 -10.15 7.14 -3.17
CA PHE A 234 -11.59 7.03 -2.95
C PHE A 234 -12.42 7.92 -3.86
N ASP A 235 -11.78 8.70 -4.74
CA ASP A 235 -12.46 9.58 -5.69
C ASP A 235 -13.14 8.74 -6.77
N SER A 236 -14.49 8.76 -6.76
CA SER A 236 -15.32 8.03 -7.72
C SER A 236 -15.42 8.72 -9.08
N ASN A 237 -14.84 9.92 -9.23
CA ASN A 237 -15.00 10.76 -10.43
C ASN A 237 -14.08 10.38 -11.60
N ASN A 238 -13.17 9.40 -11.44
CA ASN A 238 -12.29 8.90 -12.51
C ASN A 238 -12.77 7.55 -13.09
N ASN A 239 -14.04 7.21 -12.97
CA ASN A 239 -14.65 5.97 -13.49
C ASN A 239 -15.41 6.19 -14.79
#